data_7266824930223b32818a1cef08dab140
#
_entry.id   7266824930223b32818a1cef08dab140
#
_cell.length_a   1.000
_cell.length_b   1.000
_cell.length_c   1.000
_cell.angle_alpha   90.00
_cell.angle_beta   90.00
_cell.angle_gamma   90.00
#
_symmetry.space_group_name_H-M   'P 1'
#
loop_
_entity.id
_entity.type
_entity.pdbx_description
1 polymer ?
#
loop_
_entity_poly.entity_id
_entity_poly.type
_entity_poly.pdbx_seq_one_letter_code
_entity_poly.pdbx_strand_id
1 'polypeptide(L)'
;IIAAHRTAVGKAPKGVFKNTRPDDLAVAVIKHLLTVVPQLDKEQIDDVIVGNATPEAEQGLNIGRMISLMGLDTVKVPGMTVNRYCASGLETIAIASAKIHAGMADCIIAGGVECMSPIPFGGWKIVPNLKYVQEKPDYYWGMGLTAEAVAKEYKVSREDQDKFGLESN
;
A
#
# COMPACT_ATOMS: atom_id res chain seq x y z
N ILE A 1 13.58 11.15 7.59
CA ILE A 1 12.40 11.53 6.79
C ILE A 1 12.44 13.03 6.60
N ILE A 2 12.40 13.48 5.34
CA ILE A 2 12.47 14.91 4.98
C ILE A 2 11.07 15.49 4.85
N ALA A 3 10.18 14.78 4.16
CA ALA A 3 8.78 15.16 3.98
C ALA A 3 7.88 13.92 3.97
N ALA A 4 6.65 14.06 4.43
CA ALA A 4 5.66 12.99 4.45
C ALA A 4 4.26 13.56 4.20
N HIS A 5 3.60 13.11 3.15
CA HIS A 5 2.28 13.56 2.75
C HIS A 5 1.40 12.40 2.31
N ARG A 6 0.10 12.63 2.32
CA ARG A 6 -0.90 11.65 1.89
C ARG A 6 -2.12 12.34 1.26
N THR A 7 -2.90 11.62 0.49
CA THR A 7 -4.26 12.04 0.13
C THR A 7 -5.23 11.83 1.30
N ALA A 8 -6.42 12.35 1.21
CA ALA A 8 -7.53 11.86 2.03
C ALA A 8 -7.81 10.37 1.73
N VAL A 9 -8.49 9.69 2.64
CA VAL A 9 -8.96 8.32 2.45
C VAL A 9 -10.44 8.35 2.10
N GLY A 10 -10.81 7.69 0.99
CA GLY A 10 -12.19 7.51 0.57
C GLY A 10 -12.69 6.11 0.89
N LYS A 11 -13.96 5.97 1.24
CA LYS A 11 -14.60 4.67 1.51
C LYS A 11 -14.81 3.91 0.19
N ALA A 12 -14.28 2.72 0.06
CA ALA A 12 -14.62 1.81 -1.03
C ALA A 12 -15.97 1.10 -0.74
N PRO A 13 -16.76 0.74 -1.76
CA PRO A 13 -16.63 1.12 -3.17
C PRO A 13 -17.35 2.43 -3.53
N LYS A 14 -17.97 3.13 -2.59
CA LYS A 14 -18.92 4.24 -2.83
C LYS A 14 -18.38 5.63 -2.50
N GLY A 15 -17.15 5.74 -2.01
CA GLY A 15 -16.55 7.00 -1.59
C GLY A 15 -16.16 7.92 -2.74
N VAL A 16 -15.60 9.09 -2.37
CA VAL A 16 -15.24 10.16 -3.31
C VAL A 16 -14.22 9.74 -4.37
N PHE A 17 -13.36 8.78 -4.06
CA PHE A 17 -12.30 8.28 -4.97
C PHE A 17 -12.70 7.05 -5.77
N LYS A 18 -13.97 6.63 -5.77
CA LYS A 18 -14.43 5.40 -6.42
C LYS A 18 -14.07 5.28 -7.92
N ASN A 19 -13.94 6.41 -8.60
CA ASN A 19 -13.59 6.49 -10.02
C ASN A 19 -12.18 7.07 -10.25
N THR A 20 -11.40 7.27 -9.20
CA THR A 20 -10.04 7.80 -9.31
C THR A 20 -9.05 6.65 -9.42
N ARG A 21 -8.16 6.73 -10.39
CA ARG A 21 -7.11 5.72 -10.55
C ARG A 21 -6.12 5.77 -9.38
N PRO A 22 -5.65 4.62 -8.90
CA PRO A 22 -4.66 4.58 -7.79
C PRO A 22 -3.33 5.24 -8.15
N ASP A 23 -2.85 5.05 -9.36
CA ASP A 23 -1.63 5.70 -9.86
C ASP A 23 -1.75 7.23 -9.85
N ASP A 24 -2.89 7.80 -10.24
CA ASP A 24 -3.13 9.26 -10.19
C ASP A 24 -3.09 9.80 -8.74
N LEU A 25 -3.64 9.05 -7.78
CA LEU A 25 -3.58 9.43 -6.36
C LEU A 25 -2.12 9.51 -5.86
N ALA A 26 -1.32 8.51 -6.17
CA ALA A 26 0.09 8.48 -5.77
C ALA A 26 0.91 9.55 -6.50
N VAL A 27 0.68 9.76 -7.77
CA VAL A 27 1.33 10.81 -8.58
C VAL A 27 1.04 12.20 -8.01
N ALA A 28 -0.20 12.46 -7.59
CA ALA A 28 -0.56 13.73 -6.96
C ALA A 28 0.25 13.99 -5.69
N VAL A 29 0.46 12.95 -4.86
CA VAL A 29 1.29 13.06 -3.64
C VAL A 29 2.76 13.32 -4.00
N ILE A 30 3.32 12.60 -4.97
CA ILE A 30 4.73 12.82 -5.39
C ILE A 30 4.93 14.22 -5.94
N LYS A 31 4.05 14.69 -6.81
CA LYS A 31 4.12 16.07 -7.33
C LYS A 31 4.05 17.10 -6.22
N HIS A 32 3.20 16.88 -5.21
CA HIS A 32 3.15 17.76 -4.04
C HIS A 32 4.44 17.69 -3.22
N LEU A 33 5.01 16.51 -2.97
CA LEU A 33 6.31 16.37 -2.29
C LEU A 33 7.40 17.20 -2.96
N LEU A 34 7.48 17.19 -4.29
CA LEU A 34 8.45 18.01 -5.03
C LEU A 34 8.24 19.52 -4.83
N THR A 35 7.01 19.97 -4.60
CA THR A 35 6.76 21.40 -4.28
C THR A 35 7.19 21.75 -2.85
N VAL A 36 7.15 20.80 -1.92
CA VAL A 36 7.56 21.01 -0.52
C VAL A 36 9.08 20.98 -0.36
N VAL A 37 9.79 20.29 -1.26
CA VAL A 37 11.26 20.19 -1.26
C VAL A 37 11.82 20.70 -2.60
N PRO A 38 11.65 22.00 -2.92
CA PRO A 38 11.96 22.55 -4.22
C PRO A 38 13.44 22.55 -4.59
N GLN A 39 14.33 22.38 -3.62
CA GLN A 39 15.76 22.25 -3.82
C GLN A 39 16.21 20.85 -4.27
N LEU A 40 15.34 19.84 -4.18
CA LEU A 40 15.67 18.49 -4.62
C LEU A 40 15.55 18.38 -6.14
N ASP A 41 16.64 18.03 -6.80
CA ASP A 41 16.58 17.58 -8.17
C ASP A 41 15.94 16.18 -8.22
N LYS A 42 14.82 16.07 -8.94
CA LYS A 42 14.09 14.81 -9.07
C LYS A 42 14.94 13.66 -9.63
N GLU A 43 15.99 13.97 -10.39
CA GLU A 43 16.91 12.98 -10.96
C GLU A 43 17.95 12.46 -9.94
N GLN A 44 18.04 13.08 -8.77
CA GLN A 44 18.83 12.59 -7.62
C GLN A 44 18.06 11.61 -6.75
N ILE A 45 16.82 11.30 -7.09
CA ILE A 45 16.05 10.27 -6.42
C ILE A 45 16.51 8.90 -6.96
N ASP A 46 16.97 8.02 -6.08
CA ASP A 46 17.52 6.71 -6.45
C ASP A 46 16.44 5.67 -6.72
N ASP A 47 15.27 5.77 -6.09
CA ASP A 47 14.21 4.79 -6.25
C ASP A 47 12.84 5.35 -5.81
N VAL A 48 11.76 4.80 -6.38
CA VAL A 48 10.37 4.98 -5.92
C VAL A 48 9.83 3.62 -5.53
N ILE A 49 9.63 3.39 -4.24
CA ILE A 49 9.18 2.11 -3.69
C ILE A 49 7.73 2.24 -3.24
N VAL A 50 6.82 1.56 -3.94
CA VAL A 50 5.38 1.66 -3.71
C VAL A 50 4.82 0.34 -3.19
N GLY A 51 4.21 0.38 -2.02
CA GLY A 51 3.44 -0.71 -1.45
C GLY A 51 2.07 -0.83 -2.11
N ASN A 52 1.72 -2.05 -2.52
CA ASN A 52 0.40 -2.36 -3.06
C ASN A 52 0.02 -3.81 -2.73
N ALA A 53 -1.14 -4.01 -2.12
CA ALA A 53 -1.58 -5.33 -1.66
C ALA A 53 -2.21 -6.18 -2.76
N THR A 54 -2.80 -5.54 -3.79
CA THR A 54 -3.49 -6.22 -4.88
C THR A 54 -3.01 -5.69 -6.23
N PRO A 55 -1.81 -6.11 -6.70
CA PRO A 55 -1.18 -5.60 -7.92
C PRO A 55 -1.82 -6.19 -9.19
N GLU A 56 -3.10 -5.92 -9.39
CA GLU A 56 -3.91 -6.33 -10.52
C GLU A 56 -4.59 -5.13 -11.20
N ALA A 57 -5.07 -5.30 -12.42
CA ALA A 57 -5.79 -4.31 -13.20
C ALA A 57 -5.08 -2.94 -13.17
N GLU A 58 -5.72 -1.86 -12.70
CA GLU A 58 -5.14 -0.52 -12.61
C GLU A 58 -3.93 -0.44 -11.66
N GLN A 59 -3.76 -1.41 -10.78
CA GLN A 59 -2.62 -1.54 -9.86
C GLN A 59 -1.54 -2.52 -10.37
N GLY A 60 -1.74 -3.10 -11.54
CA GLY A 60 -0.82 -4.05 -12.17
C GLY A 60 0.40 -3.41 -12.80
N LEU A 61 1.12 -4.19 -13.61
CA LEU A 61 2.26 -3.76 -14.44
C LEU A 61 3.38 -3.04 -13.67
N ASN A 62 3.69 -3.48 -12.45
CA ASN A 62 4.63 -2.78 -11.57
C ASN A 62 4.21 -1.30 -11.39
N ILE A 63 3.09 -1.09 -10.72
CA ILE A 63 2.52 0.26 -10.52
C ILE A 63 3.55 1.23 -9.93
N GLY A 64 4.50 0.78 -9.11
CA GLY A 64 5.59 1.60 -8.58
C GLY A 64 6.43 2.26 -9.69
N ARG A 65 6.70 1.54 -10.78
CA ARG A 65 7.41 2.09 -11.93
C ARG A 65 6.55 3.11 -12.69
N MET A 66 5.26 2.83 -12.87
CA MET A 66 4.35 3.77 -13.54
C MET A 66 4.21 5.07 -12.74
N ILE A 67 4.10 4.97 -11.43
CA ILE A 67 4.06 6.13 -10.52
C ILE A 67 5.37 6.93 -10.58
N SER A 68 6.54 6.27 -10.62
CA SER A 68 7.82 6.94 -10.79
C SER A 68 7.86 7.76 -12.08
N LEU A 69 7.53 7.14 -13.22
CA LEU A 69 7.52 7.80 -14.52
C LEU A 69 6.59 9.01 -14.58
N MET A 70 5.35 8.86 -14.09
CA MET A 70 4.31 9.90 -14.14
C MET A 70 4.51 10.99 -13.09
N GLY A 71 4.99 10.60 -11.90
CA GLY A 71 5.16 11.51 -10.76
C GLY A 71 6.40 12.38 -10.89
N LEU A 72 7.49 11.82 -11.38
CA LEU A 72 8.78 12.49 -11.53
C LEU A 72 9.02 13.03 -12.96
N ASP A 73 8.23 12.59 -13.93
CA ASP A 73 8.39 12.99 -15.33
C ASP A 73 9.85 12.82 -15.80
N THR A 74 10.44 11.66 -15.52
CA THR A 74 11.78 11.25 -15.96
C THR A 74 11.87 9.73 -16.06
N VAL A 75 12.69 9.24 -16.97
CA VAL A 75 12.95 7.80 -17.13
C VAL A 75 14.11 7.31 -16.27
N LYS A 76 14.88 8.21 -15.66
CA LYS A 76 16.12 7.90 -14.93
C LYS A 76 15.87 7.23 -13.57
N VAL A 77 14.78 7.59 -12.91
CA VAL A 77 14.48 7.06 -11.57
C VAL A 77 13.70 5.75 -11.69
N PRO A 78 14.23 4.64 -11.18
CA PRO A 78 13.53 3.36 -11.16
C PRO A 78 12.31 3.40 -10.26
N GLY A 79 11.51 2.34 -10.31
CA GLY A 79 10.38 2.17 -9.41
C GLY A 79 10.03 0.71 -9.24
N MET A 80 9.67 0.29 -8.03
CA MET A 80 9.25 -1.07 -7.75
C MET A 80 7.98 -1.11 -6.89
N THR A 81 7.26 -2.22 -7.03
CA THR A 81 6.08 -2.52 -6.23
C THR A 81 6.42 -3.58 -5.19
N VAL A 82 6.02 -3.34 -3.94
CA VAL A 82 6.22 -4.27 -2.82
C VAL A 82 4.88 -4.72 -2.29
N ASN A 83 4.72 -6.02 -2.09
CA ASN A 83 3.51 -6.59 -1.51
C ASN A 83 3.83 -7.34 -0.20
N ARG A 84 3.28 -6.84 0.89
CA ARG A 84 3.17 -7.49 2.20
C ARG A 84 1.76 -7.25 2.73
N TYR A 85 0.75 -7.38 1.86
CA TYR A 85 -0.65 -7.07 2.14
C TYR A 85 -0.81 -5.70 2.83
N CYS A 86 -1.55 -5.62 3.94
CA CYS A 86 -1.81 -4.37 4.66
C CYS A 86 -0.55 -3.68 5.22
N ALA A 87 0.57 -4.41 5.35
CA ALA A 87 1.85 -3.86 5.79
C ALA A 87 2.74 -3.35 4.64
N SER A 88 2.28 -3.39 3.39
CA SER A 88 3.09 -3.03 2.22
C SER A 88 3.68 -1.63 2.31
N GLY A 89 2.90 -0.64 2.75
CA GLY A 89 3.39 0.73 2.91
C GLY A 89 4.47 0.88 3.98
N LEU A 90 4.37 0.17 5.10
CA LEU A 90 5.41 0.16 6.12
C LEU A 90 6.67 -0.56 5.64
N GLU A 91 6.50 -1.64 4.89
CA GLU A 91 7.62 -2.40 4.30
C GLU A 91 8.44 -1.55 3.35
N THR A 92 7.80 -0.69 2.53
CA THR A 92 8.54 0.22 1.64
C THR A 92 9.43 1.19 2.40
N ILE A 93 8.96 1.69 3.54
CA ILE A 93 9.75 2.58 4.41
C ILE A 93 10.93 1.82 5.03
N ALA A 94 10.70 0.59 5.48
CA ALA A 94 11.75 -0.26 6.03
C ALA A 94 12.85 -0.57 4.96
N ILE A 95 12.44 -0.93 3.75
CA ILE A 95 13.36 -1.18 2.63
C ILE A 95 14.15 0.09 2.28
N ALA A 96 13.48 1.24 2.14
CA ALA A 96 14.13 2.51 1.83
C ALA A 96 15.16 2.88 2.91
N SER A 97 14.78 2.76 4.18
CA SER A 97 15.67 3.01 5.31
C SER A 97 16.89 2.07 5.29
N ALA A 98 16.68 0.78 5.05
CA ALA A 98 17.76 -0.20 4.96
C ALA A 98 18.72 0.10 3.80
N LYS A 99 18.20 0.44 2.60
CA LYS A 99 19.03 0.80 1.44
C LYS A 99 19.89 2.03 1.73
N ILE A 100 19.34 3.06 2.36
CA ILE A 100 20.07 4.28 2.73
C ILE A 100 21.14 3.97 3.78
N HIS A 101 20.83 3.21 4.84
CA HIS A 101 21.80 2.82 5.85
C HIS A 101 22.94 1.95 5.30
N ALA A 102 22.66 1.14 4.30
CA ALA A 102 23.65 0.31 3.63
C ALA A 102 24.51 1.07 2.58
N GLY A 103 24.28 2.36 2.37
CA GLY A 103 24.94 3.16 1.35
C GLY A 103 24.59 2.77 -0.09
N MET A 104 23.44 2.15 -0.28
CA MET A 104 22.93 1.73 -1.60
C MET A 104 22.08 2.82 -2.27
N ALA A 105 21.71 3.85 -1.54
CA ALA A 105 20.91 4.98 -2.00
C ALA A 105 21.07 6.16 -1.03
N ASP A 106 20.86 7.36 -1.53
CA ASP A 106 20.88 8.60 -0.75
C ASP A 106 19.47 9.19 -0.57
N CYS A 107 18.61 9.03 -1.58
CA CYS A 107 17.27 9.60 -1.60
C CYS A 107 16.24 8.63 -2.20
N ILE A 108 15.22 8.26 -1.44
CA ILE A 108 14.16 7.35 -1.88
C ILE A 108 12.79 7.93 -1.56
N ILE A 109 11.87 7.82 -2.48
CA ILE A 109 10.44 8.00 -2.22
C ILE A 109 9.84 6.64 -1.86
N ALA A 110 9.29 6.52 -0.65
CA ALA A 110 8.65 5.31 -0.16
C ALA A 110 7.23 5.58 0.31
N GLY A 111 6.31 4.73 -0.05
CA GLY A 111 4.91 4.88 0.33
C GLY A 111 4.05 3.73 -0.15
N GLY A 112 2.75 3.92 -0.19
CA GLY A 112 1.82 2.92 -0.69
C GLY A 112 0.56 3.53 -1.29
N VAL A 113 -0.10 2.77 -2.12
CA VAL A 113 -1.39 3.11 -2.71
C VAL A 113 -2.26 1.87 -2.82
N GLU A 114 -3.55 2.04 -2.54
CA GLU A 114 -4.54 0.99 -2.71
C GLU A 114 -5.88 1.59 -3.12
N CYS A 115 -6.55 1.00 -4.08
CA CYS A 115 -7.89 1.39 -4.47
C CYS A 115 -8.80 0.16 -4.58
N MET A 116 -9.62 -0.05 -3.56
CA MET A 116 -10.53 -1.20 -3.46
C MET A 116 -11.90 -0.93 -4.08
N SER A 117 -12.07 0.17 -4.82
CA SER A 117 -13.29 0.46 -5.56
C SER A 117 -13.33 -0.27 -6.91
N PRO A 118 -12.30 -0.13 -7.79
CA PRO A 118 -12.23 -0.89 -9.03
C PRO A 118 -11.74 -2.34 -8.82
N ILE A 119 -10.97 -2.60 -7.76
CA ILE A 119 -10.36 -3.91 -7.53
C ILE A 119 -10.94 -4.49 -6.23
N PRO A 120 -11.64 -5.64 -6.29
CA PRO A 120 -12.24 -6.24 -5.10
C PRO A 120 -11.17 -6.72 -4.12
N PHE A 121 -11.58 -6.87 -2.86
CA PHE A 121 -10.70 -7.40 -1.82
C PHE A 121 -10.19 -8.80 -2.21
N GLY A 122 -8.87 -8.95 -2.24
CA GLY A 122 -8.21 -10.19 -2.67
C GLY A 122 -7.95 -10.30 -4.17
N GLY A 123 -8.37 -9.30 -4.97
CA GLY A 123 -8.16 -9.28 -6.43
C GLY A 123 -9.32 -9.87 -7.22
N TRP A 124 -9.22 -9.78 -8.54
CA TRP A 124 -10.21 -10.33 -9.48
C TRP A 124 -10.11 -11.83 -9.65
N LYS A 125 -8.94 -12.40 -9.47
CA LYS A 125 -8.70 -13.83 -9.67
C LYS A 125 -7.92 -14.42 -8.49
N ILE A 126 -8.64 -15.11 -7.62
CA ILE A 126 -8.07 -15.79 -6.46
C ILE A 126 -7.89 -17.27 -6.81
N VAL A 127 -6.63 -17.73 -6.87
CA VAL A 127 -6.30 -19.13 -7.17
C VAL A 127 -5.30 -19.64 -6.14
N PRO A 128 -5.77 -20.10 -4.98
CA PRO A 128 -4.91 -20.63 -3.95
C PRO A 128 -4.32 -21.99 -4.35
N ASN A 129 -3.21 -22.36 -3.72
CA ASN A 129 -2.67 -23.71 -3.86
C ASN A 129 -3.65 -24.73 -3.22
N LEU A 130 -4.27 -25.58 -4.04
CA LEU A 130 -5.32 -26.49 -3.60
C LEU A 130 -4.83 -27.45 -2.51
N LYS A 131 -3.64 -28.01 -2.67
CA LYS A 131 -3.06 -28.92 -1.68
C LYS A 131 -2.89 -28.20 -0.32
N TYR A 132 -2.34 -27.00 -0.35
CA TYR A 132 -2.08 -26.22 0.86
C TYR A 132 -3.37 -25.76 1.55
N VAL A 133 -4.39 -25.39 0.78
CA VAL A 133 -5.72 -25.08 1.34
C VAL A 133 -6.33 -26.27 2.06
N GLN A 134 -6.16 -27.49 1.53
CA GLN A 134 -6.65 -28.70 2.17
C GLN A 134 -5.91 -29.04 3.47
N GLU A 135 -4.60 -28.79 3.51
CA GLU A 135 -3.77 -29.08 4.68
C GLU A 135 -3.85 -27.98 5.76
N LYS A 136 -3.99 -26.71 5.34
CA LYS A 136 -3.94 -25.52 6.19
C LYS A 136 -4.99 -24.48 5.78
N PRO A 137 -6.29 -24.79 5.91
CA PRO A 137 -7.36 -23.89 5.44
C PRO A 137 -7.39 -22.56 6.17
N ASP A 138 -6.98 -22.51 7.41
CA ASP A 138 -6.91 -21.33 8.26
C ASP A 138 -5.93 -20.26 7.74
N TYR A 139 -4.90 -20.64 6.99
CA TYR A 139 -3.95 -19.67 6.40
C TYR A 139 -4.55 -18.85 5.25
N TYR A 140 -5.70 -19.27 4.74
CA TYR A 140 -6.46 -18.57 3.71
C TYR A 140 -7.72 -17.87 4.24
N TRP A 141 -7.88 -17.82 5.56
CA TRP A 141 -9.02 -17.13 6.16
C TRP A 141 -9.00 -15.63 5.82
N GLY A 142 -10.18 -15.09 5.55
CA GLY A 142 -10.38 -13.64 5.53
C GLY A 142 -10.22 -13.06 6.93
N MET A 143 -9.91 -11.76 7.01
CA MET A 143 -9.61 -11.08 8.28
C MET A 143 -10.78 -11.11 9.27
N GLY A 144 -12.04 -11.25 8.82
CA GLY A 144 -13.18 -11.44 9.70
C GLY A 144 -13.09 -12.74 10.50
N LEU A 145 -12.79 -13.87 9.85
CA LEU A 145 -12.59 -15.15 10.54
C LEU A 145 -11.36 -15.12 11.46
N THR A 146 -10.30 -14.45 11.05
CA THR A 146 -9.12 -14.25 11.88
C THR A 146 -9.47 -13.44 13.14
N ALA A 147 -10.27 -12.38 13.01
CA ALA A 147 -10.74 -11.59 14.14
C ALA A 147 -11.59 -12.41 15.11
N GLU A 148 -12.48 -13.27 14.60
CA GLU A 148 -13.27 -14.19 15.44
C GLU A 148 -12.37 -15.20 16.18
N ALA A 149 -11.34 -15.72 15.50
CA ALA A 149 -10.37 -16.61 16.15
C ALA A 149 -9.59 -15.90 17.25
N VAL A 150 -9.15 -14.66 17.02
CA VAL A 150 -8.49 -13.81 18.02
C VAL A 150 -9.43 -13.53 19.20
N ALA A 151 -10.67 -13.15 18.93
CA ALA A 151 -11.66 -12.90 20.00
C ALA A 151 -11.86 -14.15 20.88
N LYS A 152 -11.93 -15.33 20.27
CA LYS A 152 -12.05 -16.59 20.99
C LYS A 152 -10.81 -16.93 21.81
N GLU A 153 -9.63 -16.82 21.22
CA GLU A 153 -8.34 -17.15 21.85
C GLU A 153 -8.05 -16.25 23.04
N TYR A 154 -8.23 -14.93 22.88
CA TYR A 154 -7.96 -13.94 23.91
C TYR A 154 -9.19 -13.58 24.75
N LYS A 155 -10.33 -14.27 24.55
CA LYS A 155 -11.58 -14.08 25.30
C LYS A 155 -12.07 -12.63 25.28
N VAL A 156 -11.98 -11.97 24.12
CA VAL A 156 -12.49 -10.62 23.91
C VAL A 156 -14.02 -10.67 23.85
N SER A 157 -14.69 -10.02 24.79
CA SER A 157 -16.16 -10.04 24.85
C SER A 157 -16.80 -9.24 23.71
N ARG A 158 -18.07 -9.49 23.45
CA ARG A 158 -18.85 -8.70 22.48
C ARG A 158 -18.94 -7.24 22.91
N GLU A 159 -19.12 -7.01 24.20
CA GLU A 159 -19.20 -5.68 24.80
C GLU A 159 -17.91 -4.88 24.57
N ASP A 160 -16.74 -5.52 24.76
CA ASP A 160 -15.44 -4.87 24.50
C ASP A 160 -15.26 -4.52 23.03
N GLN A 161 -15.68 -5.41 22.12
CA GLN A 161 -15.64 -5.15 20.68
C GLN A 161 -16.53 -3.98 20.29
N ASP A 162 -17.74 -3.92 20.82
CA ASP A 162 -18.70 -2.84 20.54
C ASP A 162 -18.21 -1.50 21.11
N LYS A 163 -17.64 -1.52 22.33
CA LYS A 163 -17.04 -0.34 22.94
C LYS A 163 -15.88 0.19 22.11
N PHE A 164 -14.96 -0.69 21.70
CA PHE A 164 -13.84 -0.30 20.84
C PHE A 164 -14.32 0.26 19.48
N GLY A 165 -15.34 -0.37 18.87
CA GLY A 165 -15.94 0.10 17.64
C GLY A 165 -16.56 1.49 17.78
N LEU A 166 -17.23 1.76 18.90
CA LEU A 166 -17.81 3.06 19.20
C LEU A 166 -16.74 4.15 19.41
N GLU A 167 -15.67 3.83 20.16
CA GLU A 167 -14.56 4.76 20.40
C GLU A 167 -13.78 5.09 19.12
N SER A 168 -13.73 4.15 18.16
CA SER A 168 -13.03 4.31 16.87
C SER A 168 -13.79 5.17 15.87
N ASN A 169 -15.12 5.30 15.98
CA ASN A 169 -15.96 6.07 15.06
C ASN A 169 -16.26 7.47 15.60
#